data_03441ecd5d8ca86afbaecf515ad8ef3c
#
_entry.id   03441ecd5d8ca86afbaecf515ad8ef3c
#
_cell.length_a   1.000
_cell.length_b   1.000
_cell.length_c   1.000
_cell.angle_alpha   90.00
_cell.angle_beta   90.00
_cell.angle_gamma   90.00
#
_symmetry.space_group_name_H-M   'P 1'
#
loop_
_entity.id
_entity.type
_entity.pdbx_description
1 polymer ?
#
loop_
_entity_poly.entity_id
_entity_poly.type
_entity_poly.pdbx_seq_one_letter_code
_entity_poly.pdbx_strand_id
1 'polypeptide(L)'
;MFYKKSKYNLLAIAIILSFVSTTSADASTLKPRAKQTQLANTTIIALEVEAKEEFDRGVKLYKEGDLTSAEAAFRKAIELDSEFAEAYANLGSLLANQNNLSEAISQFENAVRLKPDLAVLHYQLGVALYLENKRPEALVSLTKARDLLKEQGKGEDAEKIEKAIQRIQAES
;
A
#
# COMPACT_ATOMS: atom_id res chain seq x y z
N MET A 1 6.14 10.19 -17.61
CA MET A 1 5.45 9.39 -16.58
C MET A 1 6.53 8.52 -15.92
N PHE A 2 7.16 9.02 -14.84
CA PHE A 2 8.36 8.41 -14.28
C PHE A 2 7.99 7.51 -13.10
N TYR A 3 8.18 6.22 -13.29
CA TYR A 3 8.09 5.17 -12.29
C TYR A 3 9.18 5.38 -11.24
N LYS A 4 8.79 5.84 -10.05
CA LYS A 4 9.71 5.98 -8.91
C LYS A 4 9.95 4.60 -8.32
N LYS A 5 10.94 3.87 -8.85
CA LYS A 5 11.40 2.60 -8.31
C LYS A 5 11.85 2.80 -6.86
N SER A 6 11.34 1.97 -5.96
CA SER A 6 11.70 1.91 -4.54
C SER A 6 13.22 1.94 -4.35
N LYS A 7 13.72 2.69 -3.36
CA LYS A 7 15.14 2.80 -3.02
C LYS A 7 15.82 1.43 -2.81
N TYR A 8 15.08 0.46 -2.34
CA TYR A 8 15.59 -0.90 -2.06
C TYR A 8 15.73 -1.74 -3.32
N ASN A 9 14.84 -1.57 -4.30
CA ASN A 9 15.02 -2.17 -5.62
C ASN A 9 16.28 -1.62 -6.34
N LEU A 10 16.63 -0.35 -6.10
CA LEU A 10 17.85 0.25 -6.64
C LEU A 10 19.13 -0.27 -5.98
N LEU A 11 19.11 -0.54 -4.66
CA LEU A 11 20.27 -1.14 -3.97
C LEU A 11 20.48 -2.61 -4.34
N ALA A 12 19.40 -3.40 -4.40
CA ALA A 12 19.49 -4.78 -4.88
C ALA A 12 19.92 -4.87 -6.36
N ILE A 13 19.43 -3.96 -7.21
CA ILE A 13 19.82 -3.87 -8.63
C ILE A 13 21.24 -3.29 -8.77
N ALA A 14 21.67 -2.34 -7.93
CA ALA A 14 23.02 -1.79 -7.97
C ALA A 14 24.07 -2.84 -7.58
N ILE A 15 23.78 -3.72 -6.63
CA ILE A 15 24.67 -4.84 -6.28
C ILE A 15 24.77 -5.85 -7.45
N ILE A 16 23.69 -6.03 -8.20
CA ILE A 16 23.69 -6.93 -9.38
C ILE A 16 24.38 -6.27 -10.59
N LEU A 17 24.24 -4.96 -10.78
CA LEU A 17 24.78 -4.25 -11.96
C LEU A 17 26.25 -3.85 -11.84
N SER A 18 26.79 -3.68 -10.63
CA SER A 18 28.19 -3.32 -10.44
C SER A 18 29.20 -4.45 -10.80
N PHE A 19 28.70 -5.64 -11.12
CA PHE A 19 29.53 -6.80 -11.50
C PHE A 19 29.43 -7.22 -12.99
N VAL A 20 28.74 -6.45 -13.83
CA VAL A 20 28.53 -6.80 -15.25
C VAL A 20 29.51 -6.07 -16.21
N SER A 21 30.61 -5.55 -15.71
CA SER A 21 31.69 -5.03 -16.58
C SER A 21 32.90 -5.91 -16.47
N THR A 22 32.93 -7.02 -17.17
CA THR A 22 34.09 -7.49 -17.93
C THR A 22 33.88 -8.91 -18.50
N THR A 23 33.81 -8.98 -19.80
CA THR A 23 34.42 -9.98 -20.73
C THR A 23 34.18 -11.48 -20.54
N SER A 24 33.81 -12.09 -21.67
CA SER A 24 34.07 -13.49 -22.09
C SER A 24 33.33 -14.58 -21.36
N ALA A 25 32.36 -15.16 -22.08
CA ALA A 25 31.56 -16.32 -21.64
C ALA A 25 32.44 -17.57 -21.48
N ASP A 26 32.66 -17.97 -20.22
CA ASP A 26 33.13 -19.31 -19.88
C ASP A 26 32.12 -19.94 -18.90
N ALA A 27 31.75 -21.19 -19.10
CA ALA A 27 30.75 -21.93 -18.34
C ALA A 27 31.04 -22.04 -16.82
N SER A 28 32.28 -21.69 -16.41
CA SER A 28 32.69 -21.60 -15.00
C SER A 28 32.10 -20.40 -14.24
N THR A 29 31.57 -19.39 -14.96
CA THR A 29 31.04 -18.14 -14.38
C THR A 29 29.54 -18.22 -14.02
N LEU A 30 28.82 -19.26 -14.42
CA LEU A 30 27.38 -19.43 -14.15
C LEU A 30 27.06 -19.75 -12.69
N LYS A 31 27.96 -20.45 -11.97
CA LYS A 31 27.78 -20.83 -10.55
C LYS A 31 27.72 -19.61 -9.60
N PRO A 32 28.57 -18.57 -9.69
CA PRO A 32 28.48 -17.41 -8.82
C PRO A 32 27.20 -16.59 -9.03
N ARG A 33 26.69 -16.51 -10.27
CA ARG A 33 25.48 -15.76 -10.60
C ARG A 33 24.21 -16.39 -9.98
N ALA A 34 24.10 -17.72 -10.02
CA ALA A 34 22.99 -18.45 -9.37
C ALA A 34 23.01 -18.26 -7.85
N LYS A 35 24.19 -18.29 -7.21
CA LYS A 35 24.37 -18.08 -5.78
C LYS A 35 24.01 -16.64 -5.36
N GLN A 36 24.35 -15.63 -6.16
CA GLN A 36 23.98 -14.23 -5.94
C GLN A 36 22.45 -14.02 -6.04
N THR A 37 21.81 -14.62 -7.04
CA THR A 37 20.34 -14.56 -7.19
C THR A 37 19.65 -15.22 -5.99
N GLN A 38 20.18 -16.33 -5.51
CA GLN A 38 19.63 -17.03 -4.35
C GLN A 38 19.77 -16.21 -3.05
N LEU A 39 20.92 -15.55 -2.84
CA LEU A 39 21.12 -14.66 -1.71
C LEU A 39 20.20 -13.43 -1.76
N ALA A 40 20.04 -12.82 -2.94
CA ALA A 40 19.12 -11.69 -3.12
C ALA A 40 17.68 -12.08 -2.82
N ASN A 41 17.21 -13.23 -3.30
CA ASN A 41 15.87 -13.74 -3.01
C ASN A 41 15.67 -14.03 -1.52
N THR A 42 16.67 -14.61 -0.84
CA THR A 42 16.62 -14.86 0.60
C THR A 42 16.51 -13.55 1.38
N THR A 43 17.24 -12.51 0.97
CA THR A 43 17.17 -11.19 1.61
C THR A 43 15.80 -10.54 1.40
N ILE A 44 15.22 -10.62 0.21
CA ILE A 44 13.88 -10.08 -0.08
C ILE A 44 12.83 -10.78 0.80
N ILE A 45 12.85 -12.11 0.86
CA ILE A 45 11.93 -12.89 1.71
C ILE A 45 12.08 -12.50 3.18
N ALA A 46 13.32 -12.30 3.67
CA ALA A 46 13.55 -11.88 5.05
C ALA A 46 12.96 -10.48 5.33
N LEU A 47 13.08 -9.55 4.40
CA LEU A 47 12.49 -8.20 4.53
C LEU A 47 10.95 -8.24 4.49
N GLU A 48 10.35 -9.07 3.65
CA GLU A 48 8.89 -9.26 3.62
C GLU A 48 8.38 -9.85 4.94
N VAL A 49 9.10 -10.81 5.53
CA VAL A 49 8.75 -11.39 6.84
C VAL A 49 8.85 -10.32 7.94
N GLU A 50 9.95 -9.56 7.98
CA GLU A 50 10.13 -8.49 8.95
C GLU A 50 9.06 -7.38 8.78
N ALA A 51 8.71 -7.03 7.54
CA ALA A 51 7.63 -6.08 7.25
C ALA A 51 6.29 -6.56 7.81
N LYS A 52 6.00 -7.86 7.65
CA LYS A 52 4.79 -8.47 8.20
C LYS A 52 4.78 -8.46 9.74
N GLU A 53 5.89 -8.75 10.38
CA GLU A 53 6.03 -8.70 11.85
C GLU A 53 5.79 -7.27 12.37
N GLU A 54 6.37 -6.26 11.73
CA GLU A 54 6.14 -4.86 12.08
C GLU A 54 4.69 -4.43 11.85
N PHE A 55 4.07 -4.88 10.76
CA PHE A 55 2.65 -4.64 10.52
C PHE A 55 1.78 -5.24 11.62
N ASP A 56 2.00 -6.51 11.97
CA ASP A 56 1.23 -7.20 13.01
C ASP A 56 1.43 -6.54 14.39
N ARG A 57 2.64 -6.06 14.68
CA ARG A 57 2.93 -5.24 15.86
C ARG A 57 2.13 -3.94 15.84
N GLY A 58 2.09 -3.25 14.69
CA GLY A 58 1.30 -2.04 14.51
C GLY A 58 -0.19 -2.26 14.76
N VAL A 59 -0.75 -3.34 14.22
CA VAL A 59 -2.17 -3.71 14.44
C VAL A 59 -2.46 -3.98 15.91
N LYS A 60 -1.55 -4.65 16.63
CA LYS A 60 -1.68 -4.91 18.06
C LYS A 60 -1.67 -3.60 18.86
N LEU A 61 -0.69 -2.74 18.63
CA LEU A 61 -0.54 -1.44 19.31
C LEU A 61 -1.76 -0.54 19.05
N TYR A 62 -2.27 -0.52 17.82
CA TYR A 62 -3.49 0.20 17.47
C TYR A 62 -4.69 -0.25 18.30
N LYS A 63 -4.87 -1.57 18.48
CA LYS A 63 -5.93 -2.14 19.31
C LYS A 63 -5.76 -1.83 20.80
N GLU A 64 -4.55 -1.68 21.27
CA GLU A 64 -4.18 -1.29 22.64
C GLU A 64 -4.34 0.23 22.88
N GLY A 65 -4.55 1.02 21.81
CA GLY A 65 -4.69 2.48 21.87
C GLY A 65 -3.36 3.25 21.85
N ASP A 66 -2.23 2.57 21.71
CA ASP A 66 -0.93 3.22 21.50
C ASP A 66 -0.77 3.62 20.04
N LEU A 67 -1.42 4.73 19.67
CA LEU A 67 -1.47 5.21 18.29
C LEU A 67 -0.09 5.66 17.78
N THR A 68 0.75 6.21 18.65
CA THR A 68 2.09 6.68 18.28
C THR A 68 3.00 5.51 17.89
N SER A 69 3.03 4.47 18.72
CA SER A 69 3.82 3.28 18.44
C SER A 69 3.25 2.48 17.27
N ALA A 70 1.93 2.46 17.10
CA ALA A 70 1.27 1.83 15.95
C ALA A 70 1.66 2.50 14.63
N GLU A 71 1.66 3.85 14.60
CA GLU A 71 2.09 4.62 13.44
C GLU A 71 3.56 4.31 13.07
N ALA A 72 4.45 4.31 14.05
CA ALA A 72 5.86 3.99 13.83
C ALA A 72 6.04 2.57 13.26
N ALA A 73 5.26 1.60 13.75
CA ALA A 73 5.31 0.22 13.28
C ALA A 73 4.78 0.08 11.84
N PHE A 74 3.66 0.74 11.48
CA PHE A 74 3.16 0.73 10.11
C PHE A 74 4.13 1.41 9.14
N ARG A 75 4.75 2.53 9.53
CA ARG A 75 5.78 3.20 8.71
C ARG A 75 7.01 2.31 8.52
N LYS A 76 7.41 1.56 9.55
CA LYS A 76 8.51 0.60 9.44
C LYS A 76 8.18 -0.56 8.51
N ALA A 77 6.96 -1.10 8.57
CA ALA A 77 6.50 -2.12 7.63
C ALA A 77 6.58 -1.62 6.17
N ILE A 78 6.14 -0.39 5.90
CA ILE A 78 6.22 0.25 4.57
C ILE A 78 7.68 0.49 4.13
N GLU A 79 8.57 0.82 5.06
CA GLU A 79 10.01 0.98 4.78
C GLU A 79 10.64 -0.34 4.35
N LEU A 80 10.28 -1.44 5.00
CA LEU A 80 10.77 -2.79 4.71
C LEU A 80 10.17 -3.35 3.42
N ASP A 81 8.86 -3.16 3.22
CA ASP A 81 8.14 -3.56 2.02
C ASP A 81 7.25 -2.42 1.51
N SER A 82 7.72 -1.72 0.49
CA SER A 82 6.99 -0.61 -0.14
C SER A 82 5.80 -1.05 -1.02
N GLU A 83 5.56 -2.35 -1.17
CA GLU A 83 4.42 -2.93 -1.88
C GLU A 83 3.37 -3.50 -0.92
N PHE A 84 3.52 -3.30 0.39
CA PHE A 84 2.61 -3.78 1.42
C PHE A 84 1.36 -2.88 1.52
N ALA A 85 0.38 -3.12 0.66
CA ALA A 85 -0.84 -2.31 0.56
C ALA A 85 -1.61 -2.19 1.88
N GLU A 86 -1.67 -3.27 2.68
CA GLU A 86 -2.36 -3.29 3.96
C GLU A 86 -1.71 -2.38 5.00
N ALA A 87 -0.39 -2.23 4.96
CA ALA A 87 0.32 -1.31 5.85
C ALA A 87 -0.01 0.15 5.52
N TYR A 88 -0.08 0.49 4.23
CA TYR A 88 -0.58 1.80 3.80
C TYR A 88 -2.02 2.05 4.23
N ALA A 89 -2.93 1.09 4.04
CA ALA A 89 -4.34 1.24 4.41
C ALA A 89 -4.53 1.43 5.92
N ASN A 90 -3.79 0.69 6.74
CA ASN A 90 -3.88 0.83 8.20
C ASN A 90 -3.25 2.13 8.69
N LEU A 91 -2.12 2.56 8.12
CA LEU A 91 -1.54 3.87 8.40
C LEU A 91 -2.50 5.00 8.01
N GLY A 92 -3.12 4.91 6.83
CA GLY A 92 -4.14 5.87 6.38
C GLY A 92 -5.32 5.95 7.34
N SER A 93 -5.82 4.80 7.82
CA SER A 93 -6.92 4.75 8.79
C SER A 93 -6.55 5.37 10.14
N LEU A 94 -5.33 5.09 10.63
CA LEU A 94 -4.80 5.68 11.86
C LEU A 94 -4.72 7.21 11.72
N LEU A 95 -4.13 7.71 10.64
CA LEU A 95 -3.98 9.13 10.38
C LEU A 95 -5.34 9.84 10.21
N ALA A 96 -6.30 9.20 9.56
CA ALA A 96 -7.66 9.74 9.44
C ALA A 96 -8.34 9.87 10.81
N ASN A 97 -8.16 8.90 11.71
CA ASN A 97 -8.65 8.96 13.09
C ASN A 97 -7.99 10.07 13.92
N GLN A 98 -6.76 10.45 13.57
CA GLN A 98 -6.05 11.59 14.16
C GLN A 98 -6.40 12.92 13.48
N ASN A 99 -7.36 12.92 12.54
CA ASN A 99 -7.74 14.07 11.70
C ASN A 99 -6.61 14.60 10.79
N ASN A 100 -5.59 13.79 10.54
CA ASN A 100 -4.54 14.10 9.54
C ASN A 100 -4.99 13.59 8.16
N LEU A 101 -6.05 14.23 7.62
CA LEU A 101 -6.74 13.76 6.43
C LEU A 101 -5.87 13.82 5.17
N SER A 102 -5.07 14.87 5.00
CA SER A 102 -4.22 15.01 3.81
C SER A 102 -3.19 13.89 3.69
N GLU A 103 -2.56 13.49 4.81
CA GLU A 103 -1.61 12.38 4.80
C GLU A 103 -2.34 11.03 4.68
N ALA A 104 -3.49 10.87 5.35
CA ALA A 104 -4.34 9.67 5.22
C ALA A 104 -4.72 9.39 3.75
N ILE A 105 -5.15 10.42 3.01
CA ILE A 105 -5.46 10.33 1.58
C ILE A 105 -4.26 9.82 0.80
N SER A 106 -3.05 10.36 1.04
CA SER A 106 -1.83 9.91 0.36
C SER A 106 -1.53 8.43 0.64
N GLN A 107 -1.78 7.95 1.87
CA GLN A 107 -1.59 6.54 2.20
C GLN A 107 -2.65 5.66 1.52
N PHE A 108 -3.92 6.07 1.50
CA PHE A 108 -4.97 5.34 0.80
C PHE A 108 -4.75 5.31 -0.73
N GLU A 109 -4.26 6.39 -1.33
CA GLU A 109 -3.88 6.41 -2.75
C GLU A 109 -2.77 5.39 -3.06
N ASN A 110 -1.77 5.26 -2.19
CA ASN A 110 -0.75 4.22 -2.32
C ASN A 110 -1.35 2.81 -2.22
N ALA A 111 -2.25 2.57 -1.25
CA ALA A 111 -2.92 1.29 -1.10
C ALA A 111 -3.77 0.94 -2.34
N VAL A 112 -4.55 1.89 -2.85
CA VAL A 112 -5.35 1.73 -4.08
C VAL A 112 -4.47 1.44 -5.29
N ARG A 113 -3.35 2.14 -5.43
CA ARG A 113 -2.40 1.91 -6.53
C ARG A 113 -1.82 0.49 -6.51
N LEU A 114 -1.59 -0.07 -5.32
CA LEU A 114 -1.05 -1.42 -5.14
C LEU A 114 -2.12 -2.51 -5.33
N LYS A 115 -3.34 -2.25 -4.86
CA LYS A 115 -4.48 -3.19 -4.94
C LYS A 115 -5.75 -2.49 -5.45
N PRO A 116 -5.83 -2.20 -6.76
CA PRO A 116 -6.90 -1.38 -7.34
C PRO A 116 -8.28 -2.07 -7.36
N ASP A 117 -8.33 -3.39 -7.18
CA ASP A 117 -9.57 -4.16 -7.24
C ASP A 117 -10.21 -4.38 -5.85
N LEU A 118 -9.62 -3.80 -4.80
CA LEU A 118 -10.16 -3.88 -3.45
C LEU A 118 -11.13 -2.73 -3.16
N ALA A 119 -12.42 -3.01 -3.18
CA ALA A 119 -13.49 -2.05 -2.93
C ALA A 119 -13.31 -1.27 -1.62
N VAL A 120 -12.82 -1.93 -0.56
CA VAL A 120 -12.62 -1.30 0.75
C VAL A 120 -11.61 -0.16 0.69
N LEU A 121 -10.56 -0.25 -0.12
CA LEU A 121 -9.56 0.81 -0.25
C LEU A 121 -10.13 2.05 -0.94
N HIS A 122 -10.93 1.87 -1.99
CA HIS A 122 -11.64 2.97 -2.64
C HIS A 122 -12.67 3.62 -1.71
N TYR A 123 -13.35 2.82 -0.88
CA TYR A 123 -14.27 3.33 0.12
C TYR A 123 -13.54 4.20 1.16
N GLN A 124 -12.43 3.71 1.73
CA GLN A 124 -11.62 4.46 2.71
C GLN A 124 -11.08 5.76 2.11
N LEU A 125 -10.56 5.71 0.88
CA LEU A 125 -10.11 6.89 0.15
C LEU A 125 -11.26 7.89 -0.06
N GLY A 126 -12.42 7.40 -0.51
CA GLY A 126 -13.60 8.24 -0.72
C GLY A 126 -14.10 8.93 0.54
N VAL A 127 -14.10 8.23 1.68
CA VAL A 127 -14.47 8.80 2.98
C VAL A 127 -13.46 9.87 3.41
N ALA A 128 -12.16 9.60 3.30
CA ALA A 128 -11.12 10.57 3.68
C ALA A 128 -11.17 11.84 2.80
N LEU A 129 -11.40 11.67 1.50
CA LEU A 129 -11.59 12.79 0.56
C LEU A 129 -12.84 13.63 0.90
N TYR A 130 -13.95 12.97 1.27
CA TYR A 130 -15.16 13.67 1.68
C TYR A 130 -14.93 14.49 2.95
N LEU A 131 -14.26 13.92 3.95
CA LEU A 131 -13.92 14.62 5.20
C LEU A 131 -12.96 15.79 4.96
N GLU A 132 -12.07 15.70 3.96
CA GLU A 132 -11.18 16.79 3.52
C GLU A 132 -11.89 17.80 2.61
N ASN A 133 -13.21 17.69 2.45
CA ASN A 133 -14.03 18.54 1.60
C ASN A 133 -13.72 18.47 0.10
N LYS A 134 -13.08 17.39 -0.35
CA LYS A 134 -12.78 17.08 -1.76
C LYS A 134 -13.92 16.23 -2.36
N ARG A 135 -15.12 16.82 -2.43
CA ARG A 135 -16.35 16.11 -2.81
C ARG A 135 -16.31 15.44 -4.19
N PRO A 136 -15.85 16.12 -5.27
CA PRO A 136 -15.79 15.49 -6.58
C PRO A 136 -14.93 14.21 -6.60
N GLU A 137 -13.75 14.26 -5.98
CA GLU A 137 -12.82 13.11 -5.89
C GLU A 137 -13.38 12.01 -5.00
N ALA A 138 -14.07 12.39 -3.92
CA ALA A 138 -14.77 11.44 -3.04
C ALA A 138 -15.83 10.64 -3.80
N LEU A 139 -16.65 11.32 -4.62
CA LEU A 139 -17.68 10.67 -5.44
C LEU A 139 -17.07 9.67 -6.44
N VAL A 140 -15.94 10.00 -7.06
CA VAL A 140 -15.22 9.09 -7.96
C VAL A 140 -14.78 7.82 -7.21
N SER A 141 -14.15 7.98 -6.05
CA SER A 141 -13.65 6.85 -5.27
C SER A 141 -14.78 5.99 -4.72
N LEU A 142 -15.86 6.59 -4.19
CA LEU A 142 -17.03 5.85 -3.71
C LEU A 142 -17.76 5.12 -4.83
N THR A 143 -17.88 5.73 -6.01
CA THR A 143 -18.45 5.09 -7.20
C THR A 143 -17.66 3.84 -7.56
N LYS A 144 -16.32 3.91 -7.58
CA LYS A 144 -15.46 2.76 -7.85
C LYS A 144 -15.63 1.65 -6.81
N ALA A 145 -15.71 2.01 -5.52
CA ALA A 145 -15.98 1.05 -4.44
C ALA A 145 -17.31 0.32 -4.63
N ARG A 146 -18.39 1.07 -4.93
CA ARG A 146 -19.72 0.52 -5.20
C ARG A 146 -19.70 -0.46 -6.39
N ASP A 147 -19.05 -0.08 -7.48
CA ASP A 147 -19.02 -0.90 -8.69
C ASP A 147 -18.26 -2.20 -8.48
N LEU A 148 -17.12 -2.14 -7.80
CA LEU A 148 -16.37 -3.33 -7.39
C LEU A 148 -17.19 -4.26 -6.48
N LEU A 149 -17.98 -3.71 -5.55
CA LEU A 149 -18.86 -4.53 -4.71
C LEU A 149 -19.97 -5.19 -5.52
N LYS A 150 -20.54 -4.50 -6.50
CA LYS A 150 -21.54 -5.10 -7.42
C LYS A 150 -20.93 -6.26 -8.23
N GLU A 151 -19.72 -6.06 -8.77
CA GLU A 151 -18.98 -7.11 -9.50
C GLU A 151 -18.68 -8.33 -8.62
N GLN A 152 -18.46 -8.11 -7.32
CA GLN A 152 -18.22 -9.17 -6.32
C GLN A 152 -19.51 -9.82 -5.80
N GLY A 153 -20.70 -9.44 -6.28
CA GLY A 153 -21.99 -9.96 -5.80
C GLY A 153 -22.40 -9.45 -4.41
N LYS A 154 -21.74 -8.42 -3.87
CA LYS A 154 -22.02 -7.80 -2.57
C LYS A 154 -23.02 -6.64 -2.70
N GLY A 155 -24.22 -6.95 -3.21
CA GLY A 155 -25.24 -5.95 -3.55
C GLY A 155 -25.67 -5.07 -2.39
N GLU A 156 -25.84 -5.63 -1.18
CA GLU A 156 -26.23 -4.89 0.01
C GLU A 156 -25.21 -3.82 0.41
N ASP A 157 -23.92 -4.15 0.34
CA ASP A 157 -22.85 -3.19 0.67
C ASP A 157 -22.72 -2.13 -0.43
N ALA A 158 -22.90 -2.51 -1.69
CA ALA A 158 -22.96 -1.57 -2.81
C ALA A 158 -24.11 -0.57 -2.65
N GLU A 159 -25.27 -1.02 -2.17
CA GLU A 159 -26.43 -0.16 -1.94
C GLU A 159 -26.20 0.85 -0.79
N LYS A 160 -25.49 0.46 0.26
CA LYS A 160 -25.09 1.38 1.33
C LYS A 160 -24.20 2.51 0.80
N ILE A 161 -23.24 2.18 -0.05
CA ILE A 161 -22.36 3.18 -0.70
C ILE A 161 -23.16 4.05 -1.66
N GLU A 162 -24.08 3.50 -2.43
CA GLU A 162 -24.96 4.26 -3.30
C GLU A 162 -25.75 5.33 -2.55
N LYS A 163 -26.33 4.98 -1.40
CA LYS A 163 -27.02 5.94 -0.52
C LYS A 163 -26.09 7.04 -0.01
N ALA A 164 -24.83 6.72 0.29
CA ALA A 164 -23.84 7.72 0.68
C ALA A 164 -23.51 8.68 -0.47
N ILE A 165 -23.32 8.15 -1.69
CA ILE A 165 -23.11 8.95 -2.91
C ILE A 165 -24.25 9.94 -3.13
N GLN A 166 -25.51 9.47 -3.05
CA GLN A 166 -26.70 10.31 -3.25
C GLN A 166 -26.80 11.43 -2.19
N ARG A 167 -26.44 11.16 -0.94
CA ARG A 167 -26.40 12.20 0.11
C ARG A 167 -25.36 13.28 -0.19
N ILE A 168 -24.13 12.87 -0.57
CA ILE A 168 -23.07 13.82 -0.91
C ILE A 168 -23.46 14.69 -2.10
N GLN A 169 -24.15 14.12 -3.11
CA GLN A 169 -24.66 14.84 -4.26
C GLN A 169 -25.77 15.84 -3.90
N ALA A 170 -26.61 15.52 -2.93
CA ALA A 170 -27.70 16.39 -2.48
C ALA A 170 -27.20 17.58 -1.62
N GLU A 171 -26.00 17.51 -1.08
CA GLU A 171 -25.36 18.57 -0.30
C GLU A 171 -24.57 19.59 -1.16
N SER A 172 -24.60 19.39 -2.48
CA SER A 172 -23.84 20.20 -3.48
C SER A 172 -24.68 21.36 -4.07
#